data_22d61c91a224b0a5ab9f5363853e9965
#
_entry.id   22d61c91a224b0a5ab9f5363853e9965
#
_cell.length_a   1.000
_cell.length_b   1.000
_cell.length_c   1.000
_cell.angle_alpha   90.00
_cell.angle_beta   90.00
_cell.angle_gamma   90.00
#
_symmetry.space_group_name_H-M   'P 1'
#
loop_
_entity.id
_entity.type
_entity.pdbx_description
1 polymer ?
#
loop_
_entity_poly.entity_id
_entity_poly.type
_entity_poly.pdbx_seq_one_letter_code
_entity_poly.pdbx_strand_id
1 'polypeptide(L)'
;MHALFEDAGKFLAGRILSEADASSQIELASGKRVKVKAANILLKFDKPEPAALMAEAESIAATVELDLAWEFAPEEEFGFDDIARDYFSDSAPLTQQAGMLFALYGAPHYFRRAGKGRFKKAAAEILQQALAAIEKKKQIQAQIDAWAQALVAGSTPQAIRDQLYKILFKPDKNAPEYKAVVEASRSAQKAPLALLQEAGAIDSAYQFHWKRFLFENFPKGTRFPEVSAPLPPDDLPLGPVQAYSIDDSMTTEIDDALSVQGLGTGTVTLGIHIAAPGLAIQPGSDLDKLGRARLSTVYMPGYKITMLPDEVVQIYTLDEGRANPAVSLYVTYDEATLEVKDKVTKLERVPVAVNFRHDKLDHIVTEEWLADPSLEVADTPANLQERRAELMFLHRLAKHLKAGREQVRGKPENFSRPDYTFRLEGNGDNEPTGHETVSITTRKRGAPLDLIVAEAAIVANSTWAAWLAELGVPGIYRSQASMAPGVKVRMGTKAQPHAG
;
A
#
# COMPACT_ATOMS: atom_id res chain seq x y z
N MET A 1 -48.26 7.53 -50.14
CA MET A 1 -46.82 7.94 -50.18
C MET A 1 -46.18 7.78 -48.80
N HIS A 2 -45.00 7.24 -48.71
CA HIS A 2 -44.21 7.03 -47.48
C HIS A 2 -42.88 7.78 -47.57
N ALA A 3 -42.22 7.96 -46.43
CA ALA A 3 -40.89 8.55 -46.38
C ALA A 3 -39.97 7.78 -45.43
N LEU A 4 -38.70 7.60 -45.87
CA LEU A 4 -37.58 7.26 -45.00
C LEU A 4 -36.87 8.57 -44.63
N PHE A 5 -36.65 8.77 -43.35
CA PHE A 5 -36.05 10.00 -42.81
C PHE A 5 -35.13 9.73 -41.64
N GLU A 6 -34.27 10.67 -41.34
CA GLU A 6 -33.37 10.64 -40.17
C GLU A 6 -33.90 11.53 -39.05
N ASP A 7 -34.09 10.96 -37.87
CA ASP A 7 -34.43 11.69 -36.63
C ASP A 7 -33.51 11.29 -35.50
N ALA A 8 -32.87 12.28 -34.89
CA ALA A 8 -31.91 12.09 -33.78
C ALA A 8 -30.86 10.96 -34.00
N GLY A 9 -30.38 10.83 -35.24
CA GLY A 9 -29.38 9.81 -35.58
C GLY A 9 -29.94 8.41 -35.81
N LYS A 10 -31.28 8.26 -35.95
CA LYS A 10 -31.95 7.01 -36.28
C LYS A 10 -32.71 7.16 -37.58
N PHE A 11 -32.72 6.11 -38.37
CA PHE A 11 -33.57 6.02 -39.55
C PHE A 11 -34.94 5.51 -39.17
N LEU A 12 -35.96 6.21 -39.64
CA LEU A 12 -37.37 5.87 -39.43
C LEU A 12 -38.12 5.95 -40.77
N ALA A 13 -39.13 5.11 -40.94
CA ALA A 13 -40.00 5.17 -42.10
C ALA A 13 -41.47 5.25 -41.65
N GLY A 14 -42.30 5.98 -42.42
CA GLY A 14 -43.71 6.13 -42.09
C GLY A 14 -44.50 6.74 -43.24
N ARG A 15 -45.84 6.79 -43.04
CA ARG A 15 -46.79 7.33 -44.01
C ARG A 15 -46.83 8.86 -43.93
N ILE A 16 -46.69 9.55 -45.05
CA ILE A 16 -46.84 10.99 -45.14
C ILE A 16 -48.34 11.33 -45.04
N LEU A 17 -48.71 12.10 -44.02
CA LEU A 17 -50.09 12.57 -43.81
C LEU A 17 -50.34 13.92 -44.49
N SER A 18 -49.36 14.81 -44.39
CA SER A 18 -49.37 16.12 -45.06
C SER A 18 -47.95 16.59 -45.35
N GLU A 19 -47.79 17.37 -46.39
CA GLU A 19 -46.52 17.91 -46.84
C GLU A 19 -46.63 19.41 -47.07
N ALA A 20 -45.61 20.15 -46.61
CA ALA A 20 -45.40 21.56 -46.84
C ALA A 20 -43.96 21.79 -47.24
N ASP A 21 -43.61 22.92 -47.82
CA ASP A 21 -42.26 23.21 -48.36
C ASP A 21 -41.11 22.96 -47.35
N ALA A 22 -41.33 23.28 -46.07
CA ALA A 22 -40.31 23.17 -45.06
C ALA A 22 -40.38 21.88 -44.21
N SER A 23 -41.51 21.14 -44.21
CA SER A 23 -41.69 19.98 -43.34
C SER A 23 -42.87 19.12 -43.73
N SER A 24 -42.83 17.84 -43.43
CA SER A 24 -43.91 16.87 -43.59
C SER A 24 -44.37 16.32 -42.22
N GLN A 25 -45.67 16.01 -42.11
CA GLN A 25 -46.19 15.26 -40.99
C GLN A 25 -46.24 13.78 -41.36
N ILE A 26 -45.56 12.95 -40.60
CA ILE A 26 -45.39 11.52 -40.89
C ILE A 26 -45.95 10.70 -39.72
N GLU A 27 -46.73 9.69 -40.04
CA GLU A 27 -47.27 8.72 -39.11
C GLU A 27 -46.41 7.44 -39.12
N LEU A 28 -45.81 7.11 -37.96
CA LEU A 28 -45.04 5.89 -37.80
C LEU A 28 -45.94 4.66 -37.62
N ALA A 29 -45.38 3.46 -37.78
CA ALA A 29 -46.10 2.19 -37.56
C ALA A 29 -46.73 2.08 -36.16
N SER A 30 -46.21 2.79 -35.17
CA SER A 30 -46.77 2.88 -33.80
C SER A 30 -48.00 3.78 -33.66
N GLY A 31 -48.42 4.45 -34.74
CA GLY A 31 -49.49 5.47 -34.75
C GLY A 31 -49.00 6.87 -34.26
N LYS A 32 -47.75 6.98 -33.84
CA LYS A 32 -47.17 8.27 -33.43
C LYS A 32 -46.98 9.16 -34.65
N ARG A 33 -47.42 10.42 -34.54
CA ARG A 33 -47.21 11.45 -35.59
C ARG A 33 -46.01 12.32 -35.22
N VAL A 34 -45.11 12.48 -36.19
CA VAL A 34 -43.90 13.28 -36.07
C VAL A 34 -43.82 14.32 -37.17
N LYS A 35 -43.36 15.53 -36.84
CA LYS A 35 -43.08 16.58 -37.79
C LYS A 35 -41.62 16.48 -38.22
N VAL A 36 -41.36 16.22 -39.48
CA VAL A 36 -40.02 16.00 -40.03
C VAL A 36 -39.70 17.17 -41.00
N LYS A 37 -38.53 17.76 -40.83
CA LYS A 37 -38.03 18.80 -41.78
C LYS A 37 -37.80 18.19 -43.15
N ALA A 38 -38.14 18.89 -44.24
CA ALA A 38 -37.95 18.41 -45.60
C ALA A 38 -36.49 17.91 -45.84
N ALA A 39 -35.48 18.61 -45.33
CA ALA A 39 -34.06 18.24 -45.43
C ALA A 39 -33.68 16.92 -44.69
N ASN A 40 -34.53 16.38 -43.82
CA ASN A 40 -34.30 15.13 -43.12
C ASN A 40 -34.97 13.93 -43.84
N ILE A 41 -35.81 14.16 -44.85
CA ILE A 41 -36.42 13.12 -45.66
C ILE A 41 -35.38 12.67 -46.72
N LEU A 42 -35.02 11.40 -46.70
CA LEU A 42 -33.96 10.82 -47.51
C LEU A 42 -34.53 10.11 -48.77
N LEU A 43 -35.65 9.40 -48.59
CA LEU A 43 -36.37 8.76 -49.69
C LEU A 43 -37.89 8.96 -49.53
N LYS A 44 -38.60 9.14 -50.66
CA LYS A 44 -40.06 9.09 -50.75
C LYS A 44 -40.44 7.93 -51.62
N PHE A 45 -41.48 7.16 -51.22
CA PHE A 45 -41.88 5.96 -51.90
C PHE A 45 -43.35 5.62 -51.68
N ASP A 46 -43.89 4.80 -52.55
CA ASP A 46 -45.24 4.28 -52.41
C ASP A 46 -45.24 2.81 -51.98
N LYS A 47 -44.31 2.04 -52.47
CA LYS A 47 -44.07 0.62 -52.11
C LYS A 47 -42.55 0.39 -51.91
N PRO A 48 -42.17 -0.58 -51.07
CA PRO A 48 -43.00 -1.42 -50.19
C PRO A 48 -43.56 -0.65 -48.98
N GLU A 49 -44.28 -1.33 -48.08
CA GLU A 49 -44.69 -0.74 -46.78
C GLU A 49 -43.47 -0.35 -45.95
N PRO A 50 -43.56 0.70 -45.12
CA PRO A 50 -42.42 1.24 -44.37
C PRO A 50 -41.65 0.20 -43.56
N ALA A 51 -42.35 -0.73 -42.88
CA ALA A 51 -41.69 -1.78 -42.09
C ALA A 51 -40.95 -2.79 -42.97
N ALA A 52 -41.49 -3.11 -44.12
CA ALA A 52 -40.87 -4.02 -45.10
C ALA A 52 -39.62 -3.37 -45.72
N LEU A 53 -39.68 -2.07 -46.09
CA LEU A 53 -38.52 -1.33 -46.56
C LEU A 53 -37.38 -1.35 -45.54
N MET A 54 -37.67 -1.06 -44.27
CA MET A 54 -36.68 -1.04 -43.20
C MET A 54 -36.01 -2.41 -43.02
N ALA A 55 -36.80 -3.48 -42.91
CA ALA A 55 -36.28 -4.83 -42.72
C ALA A 55 -35.42 -5.31 -43.91
N GLU A 56 -35.88 -5.05 -45.14
CA GLU A 56 -35.14 -5.41 -46.36
C GLU A 56 -33.86 -4.59 -46.50
N ALA A 57 -33.90 -3.29 -46.18
CA ALA A 57 -32.74 -2.41 -46.17
C ALA A 57 -31.69 -2.84 -45.15
N GLU A 58 -32.09 -3.26 -43.91
CA GLU A 58 -31.18 -3.80 -42.90
C GLU A 58 -30.52 -5.10 -43.38
N SER A 59 -31.28 -5.99 -44.02
CA SER A 59 -30.76 -7.23 -44.63
C SER A 59 -29.76 -6.95 -45.73
N ILE A 60 -30.06 -6.01 -46.64
CA ILE A 60 -29.15 -5.60 -47.72
C ILE A 60 -27.91 -4.93 -47.15
N ALA A 61 -28.05 -4.05 -46.17
CA ALA A 61 -26.89 -3.36 -45.53
C ALA A 61 -25.87 -4.35 -44.97
N ALA A 62 -26.32 -5.49 -44.43
CA ALA A 62 -25.45 -6.53 -43.90
C ALA A 62 -24.66 -7.30 -44.99
N THR A 63 -25.09 -7.20 -46.25
CA THR A 63 -24.43 -7.86 -47.41
C THR A 63 -23.50 -6.93 -48.18
N VAL A 64 -23.50 -5.63 -47.89
CA VAL A 64 -22.62 -4.68 -48.58
C VAL A 64 -21.17 -4.90 -48.20
N GLU A 65 -20.33 -5.17 -49.19
CA GLU A 65 -18.86 -5.25 -48.99
C GLU A 65 -18.28 -3.84 -48.92
N LEU A 66 -17.97 -3.41 -47.72
CA LEU A 66 -17.54 -2.02 -47.43
C LEU A 66 -16.23 -1.65 -48.10
N ASP A 67 -15.29 -2.57 -48.26
CA ASP A 67 -14.03 -2.35 -48.97
C ASP A 67 -14.31 -2.02 -50.44
N LEU A 68 -15.17 -2.81 -51.10
CA LEU A 68 -15.60 -2.60 -52.49
C LEU A 68 -16.35 -1.29 -52.65
N ALA A 69 -17.29 -1.00 -51.74
CA ALA A 69 -18.05 0.25 -51.77
C ALA A 69 -17.13 1.48 -51.59
N TRP A 70 -16.06 1.34 -50.79
CA TRP A 70 -15.06 2.39 -50.58
C TRP A 70 -14.19 2.60 -51.84
N GLU A 71 -13.82 1.54 -52.56
CA GLU A 71 -13.07 1.64 -53.81
C GLU A 71 -13.83 2.40 -54.85
N PHE A 72 -15.13 2.11 -55.02
CA PHE A 72 -15.99 2.80 -55.98
C PHE A 72 -16.36 4.23 -55.62
N ALA A 73 -16.33 4.58 -54.33
CA ALA A 73 -16.73 5.88 -53.85
C ALA A 73 -15.78 6.99 -54.37
N PRO A 74 -16.32 8.12 -54.85
CA PRO A 74 -15.50 9.27 -55.32
C PRO A 74 -14.79 9.92 -54.12
N GLU A 75 -13.71 10.67 -54.41
CA GLU A 75 -12.97 11.42 -53.40
C GLU A 75 -13.77 12.61 -52.86
N GLU A 76 -14.71 13.11 -53.63
CA GLU A 76 -15.57 14.21 -53.28
C GLU A 76 -16.76 13.77 -52.48
N GLU A 77 -17.62 14.70 -52.09
CA GLU A 77 -18.87 14.42 -51.38
C GLU A 77 -19.90 13.81 -52.32
N PHE A 78 -20.52 12.69 -51.91
CA PHE A 78 -21.50 11.94 -52.67
C PHE A 78 -22.76 11.61 -51.89
N GLY A 79 -23.86 11.30 -52.59
CA GLY A 79 -25.09 10.77 -52.03
C GLY A 79 -25.06 9.24 -51.87
N PHE A 80 -25.83 8.71 -50.95
CA PHE A 80 -25.97 7.25 -50.79
C PHE A 80 -26.59 6.60 -52.05
N ASP A 81 -27.42 7.33 -52.75
CA ASP A 81 -28.06 6.90 -54.00
C ASP A 81 -27.06 6.82 -55.15
N ASP A 82 -26.04 7.68 -55.18
CA ASP A 82 -24.96 7.62 -56.15
C ASP A 82 -24.20 6.28 -56.02
N ILE A 83 -23.76 5.98 -54.82
CA ILE A 83 -23.03 4.73 -54.55
C ILE A 83 -23.93 3.51 -54.69
N ALA A 84 -25.22 3.59 -54.38
CA ALA A 84 -26.14 2.47 -54.62
C ALA A 84 -26.26 2.13 -56.11
N ARG A 85 -26.25 3.13 -57.00
CA ARG A 85 -26.23 2.92 -58.46
C ARG A 85 -24.93 2.27 -58.92
N ASP A 86 -23.80 2.77 -58.48
CA ASP A 86 -22.50 2.26 -58.88
C ASP A 86 -22.26 0.83 -58.39
N TYR A 87 -22.73 0.52 -57.15
CA TYR A 87 -22.52 -0.77 -56.51
C TYR A 87 -23.49 -1.88 -56.98
N PHE A 88 -24.79 -1.57 -57.08
CA PHE A 88 -25.80 -2.55 -57.43
C PHE A 88 -26.17 -2.53 -58.92
N SER A 89 -26.71 -1.40 -59.41
CA SER A 89 -27.06 -1.15 -60.84
C SER A 89 -27.57 0.29 -61.01
N ASP A 90 -27.53 0.80 -62.22
CA ASP A 90 -28.09 2.13 -62.59
C ASP A 90 -29.54 2.35 -62.16
N SER A 91 -30.31 1.27 -62.01
CA SER A 91 -31.70 1.27 -61.58
C SER A 91 -31.92 0.67 -60.20
N ALA A 92 -30.97 0.85 -59.28
CA ALA A 92 -31.04 0.28 -57.94
C ALA A 92 -32.39 0.53 -57.27
N PRO A 93 -33.15 -0.53 -56.88
CA PRO A 93 -34.42 -0.41 -56.15
C PRO A 93 -34.30 0.40 -54.87
N LEU A 94 -35.41 0.97 -54.41
CA LEU A 94 -35.42 1.77 -53.17
C LEU A 94 -34.90 1.01 -51.95
N THR A 95 -35.13 -0.31 -51.89
CA THR A 95 -34.61 -1.17 -50.81
C THR A 95 -33.08 -1.27 -50.83
N GLN A 96 -32.46 -1.32 -52.04
CA GLN A 96 -31.00 -1.29 -52.19
C GLN A 96 -30.42 0.10 -51.88
N GLN A 97 -31.11 1.17 -52.30
CA GLN A 97 -30.70 2.52 -51.94
C GLN A 97 -30.74 2.74 -50.40
N ALA A 98 -31.81 2.33 -49.75
CA ALA A 98 -31.94 2.37 -48.30
C ALA A 98 -30.92 1.47 -47.60
N GLY A 99 -30.64 0.27 -48.15
CA GLY A 99 -29.60 -0.65 -47.65
C GLY A 99 -28.20 -0.04 -47.73
N MET A 100 -27.86 0.59 -48.86
CA MET A 100 -26.61 1.33 -49.02
C MET A 100 -26.49 2.47 -48.00
N LEU A 101 -27.54 3.26 -47.82
CA LEU A 101 -27.57 4.32 -46.80
C LEU A 101 -27.25 3.79 -45.42
N PHE A 102 -27.84 2.65 -45.05
CA PHE A 102 -27.61 2.05 -43.74
C PHE A 102 -26.19 1.49 -43.62
N ALA A 103 -25.65 0.87 -44.66
CA ALA A 103 -24.28 0.36 -44.68
C ALA A 103 -23.23 1.49 -44.52
N LEU A 104 -23.37 2.56 -45.32
CA LEU A 104 -22.47 3.72 -45.24
C LEU A 104 -22.54 4.42 -43.88
N TYR A 105 -23.76 4.54 -43.33
CA TYR A 105 -23.97 5.16 -42.03
C TYR A 105 -23.40 4.32 -40.87
N GLY A 106 -23.50 3.00 -40.96
CA GLY A 106 -22.99 2.03 -39.98
C GLY A 106 -21.46 1.90 -39.99
N ALA A 107 -20.78 2.44 -40.99
CA ALA A 107 -19.34 2.31 -41.22
C ALA A 107 -18.58 3.67 -41.19
N PRO A 108 -18.58 4.41 -40.08
CA PRO A 108 -18.02 5.74 -40.02
C PRO A 108 -16.48 5.78 -40.21
N HIS A 109 -15.81 4.65 -40.14
CA HIS A 109 -14.39 4.48 -40.43
C HIS A 109 -14.08 4.40 -41.91
N TYR A 110 -15.07 3.95 -42.73
CA TYR A 110 -15.00 4.01 -44.19
C TYR A 110 -15.54 5.32 -44.76
N PHE A 111 -16.67 5.80 -44.21
CA PHE A 111 -17.43 6.92 -44.77
C PHE A 111 -17.79 7.93 -43.69
N ARG A 112 -17.27 9.14 -43.82
CA ARG A 112 -17.64 10.25 -42.94
C ARG A 112 -18.91 10.91 -43.41
N ARG A 113 -19.78 11.23 -42.46
CA ARG A 113 -21.01 11.97 -42.77
C ARG A 113 -20.67 13.40 -43.18
N ALA A 114 -21.15 13.83 -44.33
CA ALA A 114 -21.01 15.19 -44.85
C ALA A 114 -22.34 15.99 -44.81
N GLY A 115 -23.49 15.27 -44.67
CA GLY A 115 -24.81 15.83 -44.58
C GLY A 115 -25.87 14.75 -44.40
N LYS A 116 -27.13 15.11 -44.61
CA LYS A 116 -28.24 14.14 -44.61
C LYS A 116 -28.19 13.29 -45.86
N GLY A 117 -27.93 12.00 -45.70
CA GLY A 117 -27.74 11.08 -46.82
C GLY A 117 -26.48 11.34 -47.67
N ARG A 118 -25.60 12.20 -47.24
CA ARG A 118 -24.35 12.51 -47.95
C ARG A 118 -23.14 12.10 -47.16
N PHE A 119 -22.12 11.62 -47.86
CA PHE A 119 -20.94 11.00 -47.30
C PHE A 119 -19.68 11.47 -48.04
N LYS A 120 -18.55 11.29 -47.38
CA LYS A 120 -17.21 11.43 -47.98
C LYS A 120 -16.39 10.23 -47.54
N LYS A 121 -15.68 9.59 -48.48
CA LYS A 121 -14.81 8.46 -48.11
C LYS A 121 -13.63 8.88 -47.24
N ALA A 122 -13.20 8.03 -46.35
CA ALA A 122 -12.01 8.22 -45.58
C ALA A 122 -10.77 8.06 -46.47
N ALA A 123 -9.73 8.86 -46.22
CA ALA A 123 -8.44 8.66 -46.88
C ALA A 123 -7.85 7.26 -46.51
N ALA A 124 -7.17 6.63 -47.47
CA ALA A 124 -6.66 5.27 -47.36
C ALA A 124 -5.85 5.03 -46.08
N GLU A 125 -4.94 5.96 -45.74
CA GLU A 125 -4.12 5.87 -44.53
C GLU A 125 -4.97 5.87 -43.24
N ILE A 126 -6.01 6.73 -43.19
CA ILE A 126 -6.90 6.83 -42.02
C ILE A 126 -7.74 5.56 -41.90
N LEU A 127 -8.24 5.03 -43.04
CA LEU A 127 -8.99 3.77 -43.06
C LEU A 127 -8.12 2.61 -42.55
N GLN A 128 -6.90 2.45 -43.04
CA GLN A 128 -5.99 1.40 -42.60
C GLN A 128 -5.69 1.50 -41.11
N GLN A 129 -5.42 2.70 -40.59
CA GLN A 129 -5.21 2.92 -39.16
C GLN A 129 -6.45 2.54 -38.32
N ALA A 130 -7.64 2.90 -38.79
CA ALA A 130 -8.89 2.58 -38.11
C ALA A 130 -9.16 1.06 -38.10
N LEU A 131 -8.97 0.38 -39.24
CA LEU A 131 -9.11 -1.08 -39.33
C LEU A 131 -8.08 -1.81 -38.45
N ALA A 132 -6.81 -1.39 -38.44
CA ALA A 132 -5.80 -1.94 -37.60
C ALA A 132 -6.16 -1.75 -36.11
N ALA A 133 -6.71 -0.59 -35.72
CA ALA A 133 -7.16 -0.33 -34.36
C ALA A 133 -8.35 -1.21 -33.94
N ILE A 134 -9.29 -1.42 -34.85
CA ILE A 134 -10.46 -2.34 -34.65
C ILE A 134 -9.97 -3.78 -34.45
N GLU A 135 -9.07 -4.24 -35.31
CA GLU A 135 -8.51 -5.59 -35.24
C GLU A 135 -7.72 -5.80 -33.92
N LYS A 136 -6.86 -4.84 -33.58
CA LYS A 136 -6.16 -4.86 -32.31
C LYS A 136 -7.11 -4.92 -31.12
N LYS A 137 -8.21 -4.18 -31.14
CA LYS A 137 -9.24 -4.21 -30.10
C LYS A 137 -9.92 -5.57 -30.00
N LYS A 138 -10.22 -6.21 -31.14
CA LYS A 138 -10.77 -7.58 -31.16
C LYS A 138 -9.80 -8.60 -30.58
N GLN A 139 -8.51 -8.51 -30.93
CA GLN A 139 -7.47 -9.39 -30.38
C GLN A 139 -7.31 -9.23 -28.88
N ILE A 140 -7.31 -7.98 -28.38
CA ILE A 140 -7.27 -7.71 -26.94
C ILE A 140 -8.51 -8.29 -26.24
N GLN A 141 -9.71 -8.13 -26.82
CA GLN A 141 -10.92 -8.70 -26.22
C GLN A 141 -10.87 -10.23 -26.20
N ALA A 142 -10.48 -10.86 -27.30
CA ALA A 142 -10.32 -12.32 -27.35
C ALA A 142 -9.30 -12.83 -26.30
N GLN A 143 -8.23 -12.06 -26.06
CA GLN A 143 -7.25 -12.38 -25.01
C GLN A 143 -7.85 -12.23 -23.61
N ILE A 144 -8.65 -11.20 -23.36
CA ILE A 144 -9.38 -11.01 -22.09
C ILE A 144 -10.31 -12.19 -21.84
N ASP A 145 -11.10 -12.58 -22.85
CA ASP A 145 -12.05 -13.70 -22.77
C ASP A 145 -11.34 -15.03 -22.48
N ALA A 146 -10.22 -15.29 -23.16
CA ALA A 146 -9.42 -16.49 -22.94
C ALA A 146 -8.82 -16.54 -21.51
N TRP A 147 -8.31 -15.42 -21.01
CA TRP A 147 -7.80 -15.32 -19.64
C TRP A 147 -8.92 -15.48 -18.60
N ALA A 148 -10.09 -14.89 -18.86
CA ALA A 148 -11.25 -15.02 -17.98
C ALA A 148 -11.73 -16.47 -17.89
N GLN A 149 -11.81 -17.18 -19.03
CA GLN A 149 -12.15 -18.59 -19.07
C GLN A 149 -11.14 -19.46 -18.32
N ALA A 150 -9.83 -19.21 -18.48
CA ALA A 150 -8.79 -19.92 -17.75
C ALA A 150 -8.94 -19.75 -16.23
N LEU A 151 -9.21 -18.54 -15.75
CA LEU A 151 -9.44 -18.28 -14.33
C LEU A 151 -10.66 -19.02 -13.79
N VAL A 152 -11.78 -19.02 -14.53
CA VAL A 152 -12.99 -19.76 -14.16
C VAL A 152 -12.74 -21.27 -14.13
N ALA A 153 -11.88 -21.76 -15.02
CA ALA A 153 -11.46 -23.18 -15.06
C ALA A 153 -10.41 -23.56 -13.99
N GLY A 154 -10.03 -22.64 -13.10
CA GLY A 154 -9.11 -22.90 -12.01
C GLY A 154 -7.63 -22.78 -12.39
N SER A 155 -7.30 -22.10 -13.47
CA SER A 155 -5.92 -21.86 -13.93
C SER A 155 -5.62 -20.37 -14.06
N THR A 156 -4.49 -19.93 -13.51
CA THR A 156 -4.07 -18.52 -13.60
C THR A 156 -3.07 -18.32 -14.72
N PRO A 157 -3.40 -17.52 -15.75
CA PRO A 157 -2.45 -17.13 -16.79
C PRO A 157 -1.24 -16.37 -16.24
N GLN A 158 -0.08 -16.57 -16.86
CA GLN A 158 1.19 -15.98 -16.39
C GLN A 158 1.12 -14.44 -16.35
N ALA A 159 0.52 -13.80 -17.35
CA ALA A 159 0.35 -12.34 -17.39
C ALA A 159 -0.42 -11.80 -16.17
N ILE A 160 -1.40 -12.55 -15.65
CA ILE A 160 -2.13 -12.19 -14.43
C ILE A 160 -1.29 -12.45 -13.18
N ARG A 161 -0.52 -13.56 -13.15
CA ARG A 161 0.41 -13.83 -12.04
C ARG A 161 1.45 -12.72 -11.86
N ASP A 162 2.04 -12.27 -12.93
CA ASP A 162 3.08 -11.24 -12.94
C ASP A 162 2.58 -9.89 -12.41
N GLN A 163 1.29 -9.61 -12.53
CA GLN A 163 0.67 -8.37 -12.10
C GLN A 163 -0.33 -8.54 -10.94
N LEU A 164 -0.35 -9.72 -10.31
CA LEU A 164 -1.35 -10.12 -9.33
C LEU A 164 -1.62 -9.04 -8.26
N TYR A 165 -0.58 -8.58 -7.60
CA TYR A 165 -0.72 -7.62 -6.49
C TYR A 165 -1.05 -6.21 -6.96
N LYS A 166 -0.63 -5.85 -8.18
CA LYS A 166 -1.07 -4.61 -8.81
C LYS A 166 -2.56 -4.66 -9.14
N ILE A 167 -3.04 -5.78 -9.69
CA ILE A 167 -4.46 -6.02 -9.99
C ILE A 167 -5.31 -5.92 -8.72
N LEU A 168 -4.84 -6.50 -7.61
CA LEU A 168 -5.59 -6.53 -6.35
C LEU A 168 -5.58 -5.21 -5.58
N PHE A 169 -4.44 -4.48 -5.56
CA PHE A 169 -4.25 -3.34 -4.63
C PHE A 169 -4.10 -1.98 -5.31
N LYS A 170 -3.67 -1.94 -6.56
CA LYS A 170 -3.50 -0.69 -7.31
C LYS A 170 -3.85 -0.89 -8.80
N PRO A 171 -5.10 -1.30 -9.12
CA PRO A 171 -5.45 -1.71 -10.45
C PRO A 171 -5.44 -0.56 -11.46
N ASP A 172 -4.87 -0.84 -12.64
CA ASP A 172 -5.22 -0.11 -13.85
C ASP A 172 -6.49 -0.75 -14.44
N LYS A 173 -7.62 -0.05 -14.31
CA LYS A 173 -8.92 -0.54 -14.77
C LYS A 173 -9.02 -0.71 -16.29
N ASN A 174 -8.08 -0.14 -17.05
CA ASN A 174 -8.00 -0.27 -18.49
C ASN A 174 -7.14 -1.45 -18.95
N ALA A 175 -6.28 -1.98 -18.06
CA ALA A 175 -5.41 -3.11 -18.38
C ALA A 175 -6.22 -4.37 -18.70
N PRO A 176 -5.84 -5.12 -19.76
CA PRO A 176 -6.52 -6.36 -20.14
C PRO A 176 -6.55 -7.39 -19.01
N GLU A 177 -5.49 -7.52 -18.25
CA GLU A 177 -5.36 -8.45 -17.11
C GLU A 177 -6.40 -8.16 -16.03
N TYR A 178 -6.60 -6.88 -15.68
CA TYR A 178 -7.62 -6.47 -14.72
C TYR A 178 -9.03 -6.77 -15.24
N LYS A 179 -9.29 -6.46 -16.52
CA LYS A 179 -10.59 -6.72 -17.17
C LYS A 179 -10.92 -8.22 -17.19
N ALA A 180 -9.93 -9.06 -17.45
CA ALA A 180 -10.09 -10.51 -17.43
C ALA A 180 -10.50 -11.02 -16.03
N VAL A 181 -9.85 -10.51 -14.97
CA VAL A 181 -10.21 -10.87 -13.58
C VAL A 181 -11.63 -10.40 -13.23
N VAL A 182 -12.01 -9.19 -13.64
CA VAL A 182 -13.38 -8.66 -13.41
C VAL A 182 -14.43 -9.48 -14.15
N GLU A 183 -14.17 -9.85 -15.38
CA GLU A 183 -15.09 -10.64 -16.20
C GLU A 183 -15.23 -12.06 -15.65
N ALA A 184 -14.13 -12.71 -15.32
CA ALA A 184 -14.13 -14.01 -14.67
C ALA A 184 -14.87 -14.00 -13.32
N SER A 185 -14.64 -12.96 -12.51
CA SER A 185 -15.32 -12.75 -11.22
C SER A 185 -16.83 -12.62 -11.39
N ARG A 186 -17.27 -11.88 -12.40
CA ARG A 186 -18.70 -11.73 -12.74
C ARG A 186 -19.32 -13.05 -13.24
N SER A 187 -18.63 -13.74 -14.15
CA SER A 187 -19.08 -15.00 -14.72
C SER A 187 -19.19 -16.10 -13.67
N ALA A 188 -18.20 -16.21 -12.78
CA ALA A 188 -18.17 -17.19 -11.69
C ALA A 188 -19.01 -16.78 -10.47
N GLN A 189 -19.53 -15.57 -10.42
CA GLN A 189 -20.21 -14.97 -9.25
C GLN A 189 -19.38 -15.04 -7.97
N LYS A 190 -18.07 -14.84 -8.08
CA LYS A 190 -17.10 -14.89 -6.97
C LYS A 190 -16.35 -13.57 -6.84
N ALA A 191 -15.99 -13.21 -5.60
CA ALA A 191 -15.10 -12.07 -5.39
C ALA A 191 -13.73 -12.31 -6.05
N PRO A 192 -13.07 -11.29 -6.60
CA PRO A 192 -11.78 -11.44 -7.27
C PRO A 192 -10.72 -12.19 -6.44
N LEU A 193 -10.64 -11.92 -5.13
CA LEU A 193 -9.70 -12.59 -4.24
C LEU A 193 -9.98 -14.10 -4.15
N ALA A 194 -11.24 -14.49 -3.94
CA ALA A 194 -11.63 -15.90 -3.85
C ALA A 194 -11.38 -16.63 -5.18
N LEU A 195 -11.75 -16.01 -6.30
CA LEU A 195 -11.49 -16.56 -7.63
C LEU A 195 -10.00 -16.81 -7.87
N LEU A 196 -9.15 -15.83 -7.57
CA LEU A 196 -7.69 -15.93 -7.76
C LEU A 196 -7.05 -16.95 -6.82
N GLN A 197 -7.58 -17.12 -5.61
CA GLN A 197 -7.15 -18.16 -4.69
C GLN A 197 -7.50 -19.56 -5.22
N GLU A 198 -8.72 -19.76 -5.69
CA GLU A 198 -9.16 -21.03 -6.28
C GLU A 198 -8.41 -21.35 -7.59
N ALA A 199 -8.09 -20.33 -8.38
CA ALA A 199 -7.28 -20.48 -9.60
C ALA A 199 -5.77 -20.71 -9.31
N GLY A 200 -5.36 -20.82 -8.03
CA GLY A 200 -3.98 -21.08 -7.64
C GLY A 200 -3.03 -19.92 -7.88
N ALA A 201 -3.54 -18.67 -7.94
CA ALA A 201 -2.71 -17.48 -8.01
C ALA A 201 -2.15 -17.07 -6.66
N ILE A 202 -2.80 -17.48 -5.58
CA ILE A 202 -2.46 -17.16 -4.19
C ILE A 202 -2.21 -18.47 -3.47
N ASP A 203 -0.98 -18.69 -3.06
CA ASP A 203 -0.55 -19.96 -2.47
C ASP A 203 -1.06 -20.14 -1.04
N SER A 204 -1.07 -19.06 -0.24
CA SER A 204 -1.56 -19.08 1.13
C SER A 204 -2.01 -17.69 1.59
N ALA A 205 -2.80 -17.64 2.67
CA ALA A 205 -3.18 -16.38 3.31
C ALA A 205 -1.95 -15.60 3.79
N TYR A 206 -0.94 -16.29 4.30
CA TYR A 206 0.33 -15.67 4.68
C TYR A 206 1.00 -14.99 3.48
N GLN A 207 1.21 -15.71 2.37
CA GLN A 207 1.84 -15.17 1.17
C GLN A 207 1.07 -13.96 0.62
N PHE A 208 -0.25 -14.00 0.66
CA PHE A 208 -1.08 -12.88 0.25
C PHE A 208 -0.81 -11.63 1.10
N HIS A 209 -0.85 -11.74 2.43
CA HIS A 209 -0.62 -10.61 3.33
C HIS A 209 0.81 -10.11 3.29
N TRP A 210 1.78 -11.02 3.20
CA TRP A 210 3.19 -10.70 3.08
C TRP A 210 3.50 -9.94 1.79
N LYS A 211 3.07 -10.45 0.65
CA LYS A 211 3.27 -9.79 -0.65
C LYS A 211 2.52 -8.46 -0.74
N ARG A 212 1.35 -8.34 -0.12
CA ARG A 212 0.64 -7.07 0.02
C ARG A 212 1.49 -6.06 0.78
N PHE A 213 2.00 -6.45 1.93
CA PHE A 213 2.85 -5.60 2.75
C PHE A 213 4.08 -5.11 1.98
N LEU A 214 4.76 -6.01 1.28
CA LEU A 214 5.91 -5.68 0.44
C LEU A 214 5.52 -4.74 -0.72
N PHE A 215 4.42 -5.00 -1.40
CA PHE A 215 3.93 -4.16 -2.49
C PHE A 215 3.63 -2.72 -2.04
N GLU A 216 3.04 -2.56 -0.86
CA GLU A 216 2.66 -1.26 -0.32
C GLU A 216 3.87 -0.49 0.27
N ASN A 217 4.80 -1.17 0.95
CA ASN A 217 5.85 -0.53 1.74
C ASN A 217 7.25 -0.67 1.14
N PHE A 218 7.51 -1.71 0.36
CA PHE A 218 8.83 -2.01 -0.23
C PHE A 218 8.74 -2.26 -1.74
N PRO A 219 8.24 -1.28 -2.54
CA PRO A 219 8.02 -1.49 -3.98
C PRO A 219 9.32 -1.75 -4.77
N LYS A 220 10.48 -1.41 -4.20
CA LYS A 220 11.81 -1.67 -4.77
C LYS A 220 12.48 -2.92 -4.18
N GLY A 221 11.77 -3.70 -3.35
CA GLY A 221 12.29 -4.83 -2.59
C GLY A 221 12.92 -4.43 -1.25
N THR A 222 13.28 -5.43 -0.45
CA THR A 222 13.81 -5.28 0.91
C THR A 222 15.34 -5.26 0.96
N ARG A 223 16.02 -5.61 -0.13
CA ARG A 223 17.48 -5.62 -0.20
C ARG A 223 18.03 -4.21 -0.06
N PHE A 224 19.21 -4.11 0.56
CA PHE A 224 19.96 -2.88 0.63
C PHE A 224 20.74 -2.67 -0.68
N PRO A 225 20.86 -1.41 -1.17
CA PRO A 225 21.87 -1.07 -2.14
C PRO A 225 23.27 -1.22 -1.51
N GLU A 226 24.30 -1.28 -2.34
CA GLU A 226 25.68 -1.19 -1.84
C GLU A 226 25.90 0.19 -1.21
N VAL A 227 26.11 0.21 0.09
CA VAL A 227 26.42 1.41 0.87
C VAL A 227 27.60 1.08 1.79
N SER A 228 28.55 2.01 1.93
CA SER A 228 29.63 1.85 2.91
C SER A 228 29.11 2.13 4.31
N ALA A 229 29.47 1.27 5.28
CA ALA A 229 29.19 1.51 6.69
C ALA A 229 30.15 2.57 7.24
N PRO A 230 29.67 3.74 7.68
CA PRO A 230 30.53 4.78 8.21
C PRO A 230 31.03 4.40 9.60
N LEU A 231 32.33 4.58 9.84
CA LEU A 231 32.92 4.34 11.14
C LEU A 231 32.69 5.54 12.07
N PRO A 232 32.52 5.28 13.40
CA PRO A 232 32.43 6.35 14.38
C PRO A 232 33.74 7.13 14.49
N PRO A 233 33.71 8.38 15.04
CA PRO A 233 34.93 9.12 15.33
C PRO A 233 35.89 8.33 16.21
N ASP A 234 37.17 8.32 15.85
CA ASP A 234 38.22 7.57 16.58
C ASP A 234 38.53 8.14 17.94
N ASP A 235 38.25 9.43 18.17
CA ASP A 235 38.57 10.20 19.38
C ASP A 235 37.48 10.13 20.46
N LEU A 236 36.47 9.31 20.30
CA LEU A 236 35.45 9.12 21.34
C LEU A 236 36.10 8.56 22.64
N PRO A 237 35.90 9.23 23.77
CA PRO A 237 36.45 8.76 25.04
C PRO A 237 35.83 7.43 25.45
N LEU A 238 36.61 6.63 26.21
CA LEU A 238 36.09 5.40 26.80
C LEU A 238 35.27 5.74 28.06
N GLY A 239 34.03 5.30 28.13
CA GLY A 239 33.20 5.46 29.31
C GLY A 239 33.73 4.66 30.50
N PRO A 240 33.80 5.25 31.74
CA PRO A 240 34.34 4.60 32.93
C PRO A 240 33.30 3.68 33.58
N VAL A 241 32.57 2.89 32.80
CA VAL A 241 31.43 2.05 33.21
C VAL A 241 31.55 0.64 32.69
N GLN A 242 30.76 -0.26 33.27
CA GLN A 242 30.50 -1.60 32.76
C GLN A 242 28.98 -1.73 32.57
N ALA A 243 28.52 -1.38 31.38
CA ALA A 243 27.10 -1.39 31.07
C ALA A 243 26.56 -2.79 30.82
N TYR A 244 25.24 -2.93 30.89
CA TYR A 244 24.52 -4.13 30.51
C TYR A 244 23.19 -3.75 29.84
N SER A 245 22.78 -4.51 28.84
CA SER A 245 21.48 -4.36 28.23
C SER A 245 20.46 -5.36 28.80
N ILE A 246 19.19 -5.08 28.59
CA ILE A 246 18.08 -5.96 29.01
C ILE A 246 17.08 -6.04 27.84
N ASP A 247 17.17 -7.11 27.06
CA ASP A 247 16.44 -7.28 25.80
C ASP A 247 15.72 -8.62 25.72
N ASP A 248 14.88 -8.81 24.69
CA ASP A 248 14.36 -10.12 24.31
C ASP A 248 15.45 -10.96 23.62
N SER A 249 15.40 -12.28 23.75
CA SER A 249 16.35 -13.21 23.11
C SER A 249 16.41 -13.09 21.60
N MET A 250 15.35 -12.60 20.96
CA MET A 250 15.28 -12.41 19.50
C MET A 250 15.86 -11.06 19.05
N THR A 251 16.19 -10.17 19.97
CA THR A 251 16.79 -8.86 19.66
C THR A 251 18.24 -9.03 19.25
N THR A 252 18.60 -8.54 18.07
CA THR A 252 19.97 -8.53 17.54
C THR A 252 20.50 -7.10 17.36
N GLU A 253 19.62 -6.10 17.45
CA GLU A 253 19.93 -4.68 17.42
C GLU A 253 19.77 -4.16 18.86
N ILE A 254 20.87 -4.13 19.63
CA ILE A 254 20.86 -3.66 21.00
C ILE A 254 20.99 -2.14 20.98
N ASP A 255 19.91 -1.46 21.28
CA ASP A 255 19.82 -0.01 21.15
C ASP A 255 20.15 0.72 22.46
N ASP A 256 19.92 0.10 23.62
CA ASP A 256 20.13 0.71 24.92
C ASP A 256 20.81 -0.22 25.93
N ALA A 257 21.55 0.38 26.82
CA ALA A 257 22.21 -0.29 27.94
C ALA A 257 22.21 0.62 29.18
N LEU A 258 22.36 0.01 30.35
CA LEU A 258 22.34 0.68 31.63
C LEU A 258 23.65 0.45 32.38
N SER A 259 24.04 1.40 33.21
CA SER A 259 25.11 1.22 34.18
C SER A 259 24.77 1.90 35.51
N VAL A 260 25.30 1.38 36.60
CA VAL A 260 25.10 1.93 37.95
C VAL A 260 26.46 2.10 38.65
N GLN A 261 26.68 3.26 39.23
CA GLN A 261 27.89 3.57 39.97
C GLN A 261 27.55 4.23 41.31
N GLY A 262 28.37 4.02 42.32
CA GLY A 262 28.26 4.73 43.58
C GLY A 262 27.30 4.14 44.62
N LEU A 263 26.83 2.91 44.45
CA LEU A 263 26.00 2.24 45.46
C LEU A 263 26.71 2.19 46.83
N GLY A 264 25.96 2.52 47.89
CA GLY A 264 26.49 2.55 49.26
C GLY A 264 27.33 3.79 49.60
N THR A 265 27.43 4.78 48.71
CA THR A 265 28.20 6.03 48.95
C THR A 265 27.31 7.22 49.31
N GLY A 266 25.98 7.05 49.30
CA GLY A 266 25.00 8.10 49.53
C GLY A 266 24.54 8.79 48.24
N THR A 267 25.26 8.60 47.13
CA THR A 267 24.83 9.06 45.79
C THR A 267 25.06 7.97 44.77
N VAL A 268 24.05 7.75 43.89
CA VAL A 268 24.11 6.74 42.85
C VAL A 268 23.94 7.39 41.51
N THR A 269 24.83 7.08 40.57
CA THR A 269 24.74 7.55 39.18
C THR A 269 24.24 6.41 38.29
N LEU A 270 23.04 6.62 37.70
CA LEU A 270 22.50 5.80 36.63
C LEU A 270 23.05 6.33 35.31
N GLY A 271 23.72 5.48 34.53
CA GLY A 271 24.03 5.69 33.12
C GLY A 271 22.99 5.04 32.25
N ILE A 272 22.48 5.79 31.29
CA ILE A 272 21.57 5.31 30.24
C ILE A 272 22.28 5.57 28.91
N HIS A 273 22.65 4.50 28.23
CA HIS A 273 23.48 4.53 27.04
C HIS A 273 22.68 4.14 25.82
N ILE A 274 22.60 4.99 24.80
CA ILE A 274 21.86 4.75 23.57
C ILE A 274 22.84 4.64 22.41
N ALA A 275 22.71 3.58 21.62
CA ALA A 275 23.50 3.37 20.40
C ALA A 275 23.42 4.59 19.48
N ALA A 276 24.55 5.03 18.94
CA ALA A 276 24.66 6.31 18.27
C ALA A 276 25.11 6.22 16.79
N PRO A 277 24.38 5.52 15.90
CA PRO A 277 24.73 5.48 14.48
C PRO A 277 24.69 6.86 13.81
N GLY A 278 23.90 7.79 14.34
CA GLY A 278 23.83 9.16 13.88
C GLY A 278 25.14 9.96 14.01
N LEU A 279 26.12 9.51 14.78
CA LEU A 279 27.43 10.16 14.88
C LEU A 279 28.21 10.15 13.56
N ALA A 280 28.01 9.14 12.75
CA ALA A 280 28.75 8.97 11.50
C ALA A 280 27.87 9.06 10.24
N ILE A 281 26.56 8.92 10.37
CA ILE A 281 25.63 9.04 9.25
C ILE A 281 25.40 10.51 8.92
N GLN A 282 26.01 10.98 7.83
CA GLN A 282 25.88 12.37 7.42
C GLN A 282 24.49 12.65 6.81
N PRO A 283 23.84 13.78 7.14
CA PRO A 283 22.61 14.20 6.52
C PRO A 283 22.73 14.28 4.98
N GLY A 284 21.78 13.68 4.27
CA GLY A 284 21.76 13.64 2.81
C GLY A 284 22.65 12.57 2.18
N SER A 285 23.40 11.79 2.96
CA SER A 285 24.13 10.61 2.48
C SER A 285 23.15 9.53 1.96
N ASP A 286 23.63 8.54 1.23
CA ASP A 286 22.78 7.45 0.74
C ASP A 286 22.23 6.60 1.89
N LEU A 287 22.98 6.45 2.96
CA LEU A 287 22.54 5.76 4.17
C LEU A 287 21.46 6.56 4.93
N ASP A 288 21.59 7.90 5.02
CA ASP A 288 20.54 8.77 5.58
C ASP A 288 19.25 8.70 4.74
N LYS A 289 19.36 8.77 3.41
CA LYS A 289 18.21 8.62 2.50
C LYS A 289 17.53 7.27 2.67
N LEU A 290 18.32 6.22 2.83
CA LEU A 290 17.82 4.86 3.06
C LEU A 290 17.07 4.74 4.39
N GLY A 291 17.68 5.23 5.48
CA GLY A 291 17.05 5.27 6.80
C GLY A 291 15.74 6.05 6.80
N ARG A 292 15.73 7.22 6.15
CA ARG A 292 14.51 8.05 5.98
C ARG A 292 13.42 7.35 5.17
N ALA A 293 13.79 6.54 4.17
CA ALA A 293 12.82 5.78 3.38
C ALA A 293 12.22 4.59 4.16
N ARG A 294 12.99 3.97 5.05
CA ARG A 294 12.55 2.81 5.85
C ARG A 294 11.88 3.19 7.16
N LEU A 295 12.31 4.28 7.80
CA LEU A 295 11.78 4.85 9.05
C LEU A 295 11.99 4.01 10.31
N SER A 296 11.95 2.69 10.24
CA SER A 296 12.16 1.78 11.37
C SER A 296 12.50 0.38 10.90
N THR A 297 12.99 -0.47 11.78
CA THR A 297 13.02 -1.92 11.62
C THR A 297 11.60 -2.45 11.75
N VAL A 298 11.20 -3.32 10.83
CA VAL A 298 9.90 -4.00 10.86
C VAL A 298 10.09 -5.39 11.46
N TYR A 299 9.54 -5.60 12.64
CA TYR A 299 9.57 -6.89 13.32
C TYR A 299 8.31 -7.70 13.02
N MET A 300 8.50 -8.96 12.74
CA MET A 300 7.42 -9.94 12.59
C MET A 300 7.87 -11.29 13.16
N PRO A 301 6.96 -12.20 13.47
CA PRO A 301 7.34 -13.51 13.96
C PRO A 301 8.33 -14.21 13.01
N GLY A 302 9.50 -14.60 13.55
CA GLY A 302 10.53 -15.35 12.83
C GLY A 302 11.26 -14.62 11.71
N TYR A 303 11.01 -13.31 11.49
CA TYR A 303 11.69 -12.52 10.48
C TYR A 303 11.68 -11.03 10.79
N LYS A 304 12.65 -10.28 10.26
CA LYS A 304 12.67 -8.82 10.36
C LYS A 304 13.19 -8.18 9.08
N ILE A 305 12.77 -6.96 8.82
CA ILE A 305 13.34 -6.09 7.79
C ILE A 305 13.99 -4.92 8.51
N THR A 306 15.31 -4.88 8.53
CA THR A 306 16.07 -3.87 9.27
C THR A 306 16.00 -2.49 8.61
N MET A 307 16.05 -1.44 9.42
CA MET A 307 16.12 -0.06 8.94
C MET A 307 17.47 0.24 8.28
N LEU A 308 18.55 -0.26 8.86
CA LEU A 308 19.93 -0.09 8.41
C LEU A 308 20.52 -1.45 7.96
N PRO A 309 21.55 -1.44 7.08
CA PRO A 309 22.28 -2.65 6.71
C PRO A 309 22.96 -3.30 7.93
N ASP A 310 23.10 -4.61 7.90
CA ASP A 310 23.69 -5.38 9.00
C ASP A 310 25.11 -4.92 9.33
N GLU A 311 25.90 -4.52 8.34
CA GLU A 311 27.27 -4.00 8.54
C GLU A 311 27.26 -2.71 9.38
N VAL A 312 26.24 -1.88 9.23
CA VAL A 312 26.07 -0.67 10.05
C VAL A 312 25.60 -1.04 11.45
N VAL A 313 24.61 -1.93 11.54
CA VAL A 313 24.09 -2.42 12.83
C VAL A 313 25.22 -3.01 13.66
N GLN A 314 26.08 -3.85 13.09
CA GLN A 314 27.19 -4.50 13.79
C GLN A 314 28.23 -3.53 14.37
N ILE A 315 28.37 -2.33 13.78
CA ILE A 315 29.29 -1.31 14.30
C ILE A 315 28.71 -0.61 15.52
N TYR A 316 27.40 -0.39 15.56
CA TYR A 316 26.77 0.49 16.55
C TYR A 316 25.94 -0.24 17.61
N THR A 317 25.54 -1.49 17.38
CA THR A 317 24.80 -2.28 18.38
C THR A 317 25.63 -2.44 19.66
N LEU A 318 24.98 -2.31 20.83
CA LEU A 318 25.62 -2.37 22.13
C LEU A 318 25.86 -3.83 22.59
N ASP A 319 26.67 -4.56 21.80
CA ASP A 319 27.00 -5.96 22.06
C ASP A 319 27.95 -6.12 23.26
N GLU A 320 27.76 -7.20 24.03
CA GLU A 320 28.64 -7.58 25.12
C GLU A 320 30.08 -7.84 24.64
N GLY A 321 31.04 -7.58 25.51
CA GLY A 321 32.48 -7.74 25.24
C GLY A 321 33.08 -6.66 24.36
N ARG A 322 32.36 -5.63 24.01
CA ARG A 322 32.80 -4.52 23.15
C ARG A 322 32.58 -3.16 23.83
N ALA A 323 33.27 -2.15 23.33
CA ALA A 323 33.06 -0.76 23.69
C ALA A 323 32.48 -0.03 22.46
N ASN A 324 31.19 0.23 22.47
CA ASN A 324 30.43 0.72 21.31
C ASN A 324 30.09 2.21 21.45
N PRO A 325 30.00 2.96 20.32
CA PRO A 325 29.63 4.37 20.33
C PRO A 325 28.22 4.59 20.87
N ALA A 326 28.09 5.45 21.85
CA ALA A 326 26.82 5.76 22.49
C ALA A 326 26.68 7.25 22.83
N VAL A 327 25.43 7.70 22.88
CA VAL A 327 25.02 8.90 23.61
C VAL A 327 24.61 8.44 25.00
N SER A 328 25.35 8.87 26.00
CA SER A 328 25.15 8.47 27.40
C SER A 328 24.55 9.61 28.21
N LEU A 329 23.43 9.35 28.88
CA LEU A 329 22.89 10.21 29.91
C LEU A 329 23.28 9.65 31.29
N TYR A 330 24.01 10.40 32.07
CA TYR A 330 24.32 10.12 33.47
C TYR A 330 23.40 10.95 34.35
N VAL A 331 22.61 10.30 35.18
CA VAL A 331 21.76 10.96 36.18
C VAL A 331 22.22 10.54 37.58
N THR A 332 22.64 11.49 38.37
CA THR A 332 23.03 11.25 39.75
C THR A 332 21.89 11.49 40.71
N TYR A 333 21.56 10.50 41.49
CA TYR A 333 20.50 10.52 42.49
C TYR A 333 21.07 10.51 43.92
N ASP A 334 20.36 11.11 44.84
CA ASP A 334 20.51 10.81 46.24
C ASP A 334 20.05 9.37 46.51
N GLU A 335 20.89 8.56 47.11
CA GLU A 335 20.60 7.12 47.23
C GLU A 335 19.40 6.83 48.14
N ALA A 336 19.18 7.65 49.17
CA ALA A 336 18.09 7.48 50.11
C ALA A 336 16.74 8.04 49.59
N THR A 337 16.75 9.30 49.12
CA THR A 337 15.54 10.04 48.73
C THR A 337 15.17 9.84 47.30
N LEU A 338 16.07 9.37 46.43
CA LEU A 338 15.93 9.23 44.97
C LEU A 338 15.75 10.58 44.24
N GLU A 339 16.09 11.69 44.91
CA GLU A 339 16.08 13.00 44.29
C GLU A 339 17.23 13.16 43.30
N VAL A 340 16.99 13.78 42.16
CA VAL A 340 17.99 14.08 41.16
C VAL A 340 18.94 15.17 41.70
N LYS A 341 20.25 14.89 41.69
CA LYS A 341 21.31 15.84 42.06
C LYS A 341 21.99 16.46 40.84
N ASP A 342 22.22 15.67 39.79
CA ASP A 342 22.93 16.13 38.59
C ASP A 342 22.54 15.32 37.36
N LYS A 343 22.74 15.92 36.16
CA LYS A 343 22.53 15.28 34.87
C LYS A 343 23.62 15.71 33.88
N VAL A 344 24.26 14.74 33.26
CA VAL A 344 25.34 14.98 32.28
C VAL A 344 25.13 14.10 31.06
N THR A 345 25.19 14.69 29.85
CA THR A 345 25.18 13.94 28.58
C THR A 345 26.59 13.87 28.01
N LYS A 346 27.01 12.70 27.54
CA LYS A 346 28.32 12.46 26.92
C LYS A 346 28.17 11.67 25.62
N LEU A 347 29.11 11.92 24.69
CA LEU A 347 29.36 11.07 23.53
C LEU A 347 30.61 10.24 23.85
N GLU A 348 30.51 8.93 23.85
CA GLU A 348 31.60 8.05 24.31
C GLU A 348 31.47 6.64 23.76
N ARG A 349 32.51 5.84 23.92
CA ARG A 349 32.43 4.38 23.71
C ARG A 349 32.14 3.72 25.04
N VAL A 350 31.01 3.00 25.09
CA VAL A 350 30.53 2.36 26.33
C VAL A 350 30.90 0.88 26.34
N PRO A 351 31.75 0.43 27.31
CA PRO A 351 32.00 -1.00 27.51
C PRO A 351 30.73 -1.71 27.98
N VAL A 352 30.29 -2.71 27.22
CA VAL A 352 29.14 -3.54 27.56
C VAL A 352 29.63 -4.87 28.10
N ALA A 353 29.31 -5.16 29.36
CA ALA A 353 29.76 -6.36 30.04
C ALA A 353 28.88 -7.58 29.78
N VAL A 354 27.55 -7.36 29.59
CA VAL A 354 26.60 -8.44 29.37
C VAL A 354 25.34 -7.94 28.69
N ASN A 355 24.74 -8.77 27.82
CA ASN A 355 23.40 -8.56 27.28
C ASN A 355 22.42 -9.56 27.95
N PHE A 356 21.67 -9.08 28.92
CA PHE A 356 20.66 -9.87 29.61
C PHE A 356 19.45 -10.11 28.70
N ARG A 357 18.87 -11.32 28.79
CA ARG A 357 17.69 -11.73 28.04
C ARG A 357 16.51 -11.88 28.99
N HIS A 358 15.65 -10.85 29.05
CA HIS A 358 14.57 -10.78 30.04
C HIS A 358 13.62 -11.99 29.96
N ASP A 359 13.31 -12.50 28.75
CA ASP A 359 12.45 -13.66 28.55
C ASP A 359 13.02 -14.94 29.19
N LYS A 360 14.34 -15.00 29.41
CA LYS A 360 15.02 -16.08 30.13
C LYS A 360 15.19 -15.80 31.62
N LEU A 361 15.06 -14.56 32.04
CA LEU A 361 15.37 -14.12 33.42
C LEU A 361 14.14 -13.71 34.23
N ASP A 362 12.98 -13.47 33.60
CA ASP A 362 11.77 -12.99 34.28
C ASP A 362 11.28 -13.94 35.40
N HIS A 363 11.60 -15.23 35.32
CA HIS A 363 11.26 -16.20 36.35
C HIS A 363 12.19 -16.14 37.56
N ILE A 364 13.38 -15.56 37.44
CA ILE A 364 14.37 -15.33 38.51
C ILE A 364 14.20 -13.93 39.09
N VAL A 365 14.15 -12.91 38.22
CA VAL A 365 14.12 -11.50 38.64
C VAL A 365 12.67 -11.10 38.95
N THR A 366 12.15 -11.59 40.05
CA THR A 366 10.81 -11.28 40.55
C THR A 366 10.83 -10.09 41.54
N GLU A 367 9.65 -9.57 41.90
CA GLU A 367 9.50 -8.55 42.95
C GLU A 367 10.10 -9.04 44.27
N GLU A 368 9.87 -10.32 44.62
CA GLU A 368 10.37 -10.92 45.84
C GLU A 368 11.91 -11.04 45.82
N TRP A 369 12.49 -11.49 44.69
CA TRP A 369 13.94 -11.59 44.55
C TRP A 369 14.64 -10.23 44.64
N LEU A 370 13.99 -9.18 44.14
CA LEU A 370 14.51 -7.80 44.25
C LEU A 370 14.27 -7.15 45.62
N ALA A 371 13.32 -7.66 46.40
CA ALA A 371 12.97 -7.13 47.72
C ALA A 371 13.83 -7.76 48.85
N ASP A 372 14.16 -9.05 48.73
CA ASP A 372 14.88 -9.82 49.75
C ASP A 372 16.24 -10.28 49.23
N PRO A 373 17.35 -9.62 49.62
CA PRO A 373 18.70 -10.00 49.21
C PRO A 373 19.13 -11.42 49.62
N SER A 374 18.45 -12.01 50.59
CA SER A 374 18.75 -13.36 51.09
C SER A 374 18.06 -14.47 50.30
N LEU A 375 17.08 -14.08 49.45
CA LEU A 375 16.34 -15.07 48.62
C LEU A 375 17.24 -15.61 47.50
N GLU A 376 17.54 -16.89 47.58
CA GLU A 376 18.25 -17.60 46.52
C GLU A 376 17.28 -18.27 45.58
N VAL A 377 17.55 -18.18 44.28
CA VAL A 377 16.81 -18.89 43.21
C VAL A 377 17.79 -19.81 42.50
N ALA A 378 17.42 -21.07 42.36
CA ALA A 378 18.27 -22.05 41.68
C ALA A 378 18.57 -21.58 40.24
N ASP A 379 19.75 -21.97 39.74
CA ASP A 379 20.22 -21.67 38.38
C ASP A 379 20.37 -20.16 38.06
N THR A 380 20.45 -19.29 39.08
CA THR A 380 20.73 -17.87 38.88
C THR A 380 22.13 -17.70 38.25
N PRO A 381 22.22 -17.06 37.05
CA PRO A 381 23.52 -16.83 36.42
C PRO A 381 24.44 -15.95 37.28
N ALA A 382 25.74 -16.25 37.32
CA ALA A 382 26.72 -15.53 38.15
C ALA A 382 26.75 -14.04 37.81
N ASN A 383 26.74 -13.66 36.55
CA ASN A 383 26.72 -12.26 36.10
C ASN A 383 25.42 -11.52 36.50
N LEU A 384 24.29 -12.22 36.60
CA LEU A 384 23.05 -11.66 37.11
C LEU A 384 23.15 -11.43 38.64
N GLN A 385 23.72 -12.39 39.37
CA GLN A 385 23.92 -12.27 40.82
C GLN A 385 24.87 -11.13 41.16
N GLU A 386 25.93 -10.93 40.39
CA GLU A 386 26.84 -9.79 40.55
C GLU A 386 26.15 -8.45 40.39
N ARG A 387 25.13 -8.35 39.51
CA ARG A 387 24.37 -7.11 39.24
C ARG A 387 23.13 -6.95 40.12
N ARG A 388 22.86 -7.90 41.03
CA ARG A 388 21.61 -7.90 41.80
C ARG A 388 21.42 -6.60 42.61
N ALA A 389 22.44 -6.09 43.26
CA ALA A 389 22.37 -4.85 44.05
C ALA A 389 22.00 -3.63 43.13
N GLU A 390 22.55 -3.59 41.92
CA GLU A 390 22.26 -2.57 40.93
C GLU A 390 20.79 -2.70 40.48
N LEU A 391 20.32 -3.90 40.16
CA LEU A 391 18.94 -4.15 39.77
C LEU A 391 17.93 -3.83 40.87
N MET A 392 18.27 -4.12 42.14
CA MET A 392 17.46 -3.74 43.30
C MET A 392 17.29 -2.20 43.38
N PHE A 393 18.40 -1.46 43.26
CA PHE A 393 18.36 0.00 43.22
C PHE A 393 17.53 0.52 42.04
N LEU A 394 17.77 0.02 40.82
CA LEU A 394 17.07 0.43 39.62
C LEU A 394 15.57 0.13 39.70
N HIS A 395 15.18 -1.02 40.23
CA HIS A 395 13.79 -1.35 40.43
C HIS A 395 13.10 -0.41 41.46
N ARG A 396 13.76 -0.11 42.57
CA ARG A 396 13.26 0.87 43.54
C ARG A 396 13.10 2.25 42.93
N LEU A 397 14.10 2.72 42.15
CA LEU A 397 14.06 3.97 41.41
C LEU A 397 12.90 3.97 40.37
N ALA A 398 12.78 2.91 39.60
CA ALA A 398 11.73 2.77 38.58
C ALA A 398 10.32 2.83 39.20
N LYS A 399 10.11 2.16 40.34
CA LYS A 399 8.83 2.25 41.06
C LYS A 399 8.54 3.66 41.56
N HIS A 400 9.55 4.37 42.05
CA HIS A 400 9.45 5.77 42.50
C HIS A 400 9.05 6.70 41.33
N LEU A 401 9.75 6.59 40.19
CA LEU A 401 9.49 7.39 38.98
C LEU A 401 8.10 7.13 38.44
N LYS A 402 7.69 5.86 38.33
CA LYS A 402 6.36 5.47 37.92
C LYS A 402 5.28 6.05 38.80
N ALA A 403 5.41 5.95 40.14
CA ALA A 403 4.48 6.49 41.09
C ALA A 403 4.31 8.00 40.94
N GLY A 404 5.39 8.75 40.71
CA GLY A 404 5.36 10.19 40.45
C GLY A 404 4.58 10.51 39.14
N ARG A 405 4.79 9.76 38.07
CA ARG A 405 4.04 9.93 36.82
C ARG A 405 2.55 9.59 36.94
N GLU A 406 2.22 8.53 37.69
CA GLU A 406 0.83 8.15 37.96
C GLU A 406 0.09 9.21 38.79
N GLN A 407 0.78 9.84 39.73
CA GLN A 407 0.25 10.96 40.52
C GLN A 407 -0.09 12.16 39.62
N VAL A 408 0.83 12.56 38.74
CA VAL A 408 0.60 13.66 37.78
C VAL A 408 -0.54 13.30 36.81
N ARG A 409 -0.65 12.07 36.36
CA ARG A 409 -1.70 11.59 35.47
C ARG A 409 -3.06 11.48 36.17
N GLY A 410 -3.10 11.37 37.48
CA GLY A 410 -4.31 11.20 38.29
C GLY A 410 -4.95 9.80 38.19
N LYS A 411 -4.25 8.82 37.61
CA LYS A 411 -4.69 7.41 37.50
C LYS A 411 -3.49 6.48 37.33
N PRO A 412 -3.59 5.24 37.84
CA PRO A 412 -2.57 4.22 37.66
C PRO A 412 -2.46 3.78 36.18
N GLU A 413 -1.30 3.28 35.82
CA GLU A 413 -1.11 2.56 34.56
C GLU A 413 -1.88 1.24 34.57
N ASN A 414 -2.55 0.96 33.47
CA ASN A 414 -3.31 -0.28 33.34
C ASN A 414 -2.59 -1.25 32.39
N PHE A 415 -2.02 -2.28 32.95
CA PHE A 415 -1.38 -3.41 32.24
C PHE A 415 -2.28 -4.64 32.11
N SER A 416 -3.61 -4.46 32.19
CA SER A 416 -4.56 -5.58 32.18
C SER A 416 -4.62 -6.35 30.87
N ARG A 417 -4.09 -5.79 29.77
CA ARG A 417 -4.05 -6.50 28.50
C ARG A 417 -2.87 -7.46 28.46
N PRO A 418 -3.12 -8.75 28.18
CA PRO A 418 -2.03 -9.70 27.99
C PRO A 418 -1.16 -9.29 26.80
N ASP A 419 0.12 -9.56 26.91
CA ASP A 419 1.06 -9.47 25.80
C ASP A 419 1.24 -10.86 25.20
N TYR A 420 1.28 -10.95 23.89
CA TYR A 420 1.43 -12.21 23.18
C TYR A 420 2.75 -12.22 22.44
N THR A 421 3.55 -13.25 22.71
CA THR A 421 4.77 -13.52 21.96
C THR A 421 4.47 -14.59 20.92
N PHE A 422 4.79 -14.32 19.68
CA PHE A 422 4.64 -15.23 18.56
C PHE A 422 6.02 -15.75 18.17
N ARG A 423 6.15 -17.07 18.07
CA ARG A 423 7.37 -17.71 17.59
C ARG A 423 7.04 -18.61 16.40
N LEU A 424 7.91 -18.63 15.41
CA LEU A 424 7.84 -19.57 14.30
C LEU A 424 8.88 -20.66 14.52
N GLU A 425 8.47 -21.90 14.28
CA GLU A 425 9.34 -23.07 14.40
C GLU A 425 9.65 -23.59 13.00
N GLY A 426 10.94 -23.80 12.72
CA GLY A 426 11.40 -24.43 11.48
C GLY A 426 11.88 -23.51 10.36
N ASN A 427 11.83 -22.17 10.53
CA ASN A 427 12.33 -21.25 9.50
C ASN A 427 13.77 -20.78 9.72
N GLY A 428 14.34 -20.92 10.92
CA GLY A 428 15.61 -20.28 11.28
C GLY A 428 15.54 -18.77 11.07
N ASP A 429 16.55 -18.18 10.42
CA ASP A 429 16.60 -16.75 10.07
C ASP A 429 16.08 -16.44 8.65
N ASN A 430 15.46 -17.42 8.00
CA ASN A 430 14.94 -17.25 6.65
C ASN A 430 13.58 -16.55 6.64
N GLU A 431 13.25 -15.94 5.52
CA GLU A 431 11.91 -15.41 5.28
C GLU A 431 10.87 -16.53 5.44
N PRO A 432 9.81 -16.33 6.25
CA PRO A 432 8.78 -17.35 6.45
C PRO A 432 8.06 -17.73 5.15
N THR A 433 7.67 -18.99 5.05
CA THR A 433 6.95 -19.54 3.89
C THR A 433 5.44 -19.58 4.08
N GLY A 434 4.99 -19.54 5.34
CA GLY A 434 3.60 -19.69 5.74
C GLY A 434 3.19 -21.11 6.10
N HIS A 435 4.16 -22.03 6.15
CA HIS A 435 3.96 -23.44 6.54
C HIS A 435 4.56 -23.78 7.90
N GLU A 436 5.22 -22.80 8.54
CA GLU A 436 5.84 -22.95 9.84
C GLU A 436 4.77 -23.15 10.93
N THR A 437 5.14 -23.86 11.98
CA THR A 437 4.31 -23.94 13.19
C THR A 437 4.43 -22.64 13.97
N VAL A 438 3.27 -22.05 14.30
CA VAL A 438 3.21 -20.82 15.10
C VAL A 438 2.91 -21.20 16.55
N SER A 439 3.85 -20.91 17.46
CA SER A 439 3.58 -20.98 18.90
C SER A 439 3.22 -19.59 19.43
N ILE A 440 2.20 -19.53 20.26
CA ILE A 440 1.72 -18.29 20.89
C ILE A 440 1.79 -18.47 22.40
N THR A 441 2.62 -17.64 23.04
CA THR A 441 2.74 -17.60 24.49
C THR A 441 2.23 -16.28 25.04
N THR A 442 1.60 -16.32 26.20
CA THR A 442 1.13 -15.12 26.89
C THR A 442 2.21 -14.66 27.86
N ARG A 443 2.59 -13.39 27.77
CA ARG A 443 3.49 -12.75 28.70
C ARG A 443 2.72 -11.78 29.60
N LYS A 444 3.04 -11.74 30.87
CA LYS A 444 2.52 -10.71 31.78
C LYS A 444 3.37 -9.47 31.62
N ARG A 445 2.75 -8.35 31.24
CA ARG A 445 3.43 -7.04 31.20
C ARG A 445 3.77 -6.54 32.61
N GLY A 446 4.85 -5.77 32.71
CA GLY A 446 5.25 -5.14 33.96
C GLY A 446 6.09 -6.03 34.84
N ALA A 447 6.81 -6.97 34.25
CA ALA A 447 7.91 -7.65 34.95
C ALA A 447 8.94 -6.60 35.44
N PRO A 448 9.66 -6.86 36.54
CA PRO A 448 10.62 -5.90 37.08
C PRO A 448 11.64 -5.41 36.09
N LEU A 449 12.17 -6.28 35.22
CA LEU A 449 13.13 -5.91 34.18
C LEU A 449 12.51 -4.97 33.14
N ASP A 450 11.26 -5.21 32.71
CA ASP A 450 10.53 -4.32 31.81
C ASP A 450 10.36 -2.92 32.41
N LEU A 451 10.03 -2.86 33.70
CA LEU A 451 9.82 -1.61 34.39
C LEU A 451 11.13 -0.79 34.47
N ILE A 452 12.24 -1.44 34.77
CA ILE A 452 13.57 -0.79 34.83
C ILE A 452 13.90 -0.16 33.48
N VAL A 453 13.83 -0.90 32.39
CA VAL A 453 14.14 -0.41 31.04
C VAL A 453 13.17 0.70 30.61
N ALA A 454 11.88 0.53 30.83
CA ALA A 454 10.88 1.52 30.46
C ALA A 454 11.09 2.86 31.19
N GLU A 455 11.36 2.83 32.49
CA GLU A 455 11.59 4.06 33.26
C GLU A 455 12.92 4.74 32.89
N ALA A 456 13.98 3.97 32.65
CA ALA A 456 15.24 4.51 32.14
C ALA A 456 15.07 5.20 30.79
N ALA A 457 14.36 4.57 29.85
CA ALA A 457 14.06 5.18 28.55
C ALA A 457 13.22 6.46 28.68
N ILE A 458 12.24 6.49 29.60
CA ILE A 458 11.45 7.70 29.88
C ILE A 458 12.32 8.83 30.45
N VAL A 459 13.23 8.52 31.38
CA VAL A 459 14.20 9.50 31.96
C VAL A 459 15.05 10.10 30.83
N ALA A 460 15.64 9.27 29.97
CA ALA A 460 16.48 9.74 28.87
C ALA A 460 15.66 10.61 27.90
N ASN A 461 14.53 10.12 27.41
CA ASN A 461 13.67 10.82 26.46
C ASN A 461 13.18 12.17 27.02
N SER A 462 12.71 12.21 28.28
CA SER A 462 12.21 13.44 28.89
C SER A 462 13.33 14.45 29.14
N THR A 463 14.52 13.99 29.57
CA THR A 463 15.66 14.87 29.81
C THR A 463 16.16 15.51 28.52
N TRP A 464 16.35 14.71 27.47
CA TRP A 464 16.82 15.24 26.18
C TRP A 464 15.74 16.06 25.45
N ALA A 465 14.47 15.70 25.59
CA ALA A 465 13.38 16.50 25.03
C ALA A 465 13.31 17.90 25.66
N ALA A 466 13.44 18.00 27.00
CA ALA A 466 13.51 19.28 27.70
C ALA A 466 14.74 20.09 27.26
N TRP A 467 15.92 19.46 27.20
CA TRP A 467 17.13 20.10 26.75
C TRP A 467 17.06 20.65 25.33
N LEU A 468 16.52 19.87 24.37
CA LEU A 468 16.30 20.33 22.98
C LEU A 468 15.32 21.52 22.94
N ALA A 469 14.28 21.51 23.77
CA ALA A 469 13.33 22.61 23.87
C ALA A 469 13.99 23.89 24.43
N GLU A 470 14.81 23.78 25.47
CA GLU A 470 15.57 24.89 26.05
C GLU A 470 16.56 25.51 25.03
N LEU A 471 17.18 24.69 24.22
CA LEU A 471 18.08 25.12 23.13
C LEU A 471 17.33 25.69 21.91
N GLY A 472 16.01 25.59 21.84
CA GLY A 472 15.24 25.96 20.67
C GLY A 472 15.47 25.08 19.44
N VAL A 473 16.01 23.88 19.64
CA VAL A 473 16.27 22.91 18.56
C VAL A 473 15.00 22.13 18.27
N PRO A 474 14.58 22.02 16.99
CA PRO A 474 13.42 21.21 16.63
C PRO A 474 13.61 19.74 17.01
N GLY A 475 12.58 19.15 17.62
CA GLY A 475 12.55 17.74 18.00
C GLY A 475 11.21 17.10 17.64
N ILE A 476 11.17 15.78 17.61
CA ILE A 476 9.93 15.01 17.43
C ILE A 476 9.39 14.63 18.81
N TYR A 477 8.23 15.17 19.15
CA TYR A 477 7.53 14.87 20.39
C TYR A 477 6.34 13.96 20.11
N ARG A 478 6.38 12.76 20.70
CA ARG A 478 5.25 11.82 20.62
C ARG A 478 4.31 12.08 21.78
N SER A 479 3.11 12.58 21.49
CA SER A 479 2.07 12.81 22.48
C SER A 479 0.84 11.96 22.20
N GLN A 480 0.12 11.60 23.24
CA GLN A 480 -1.16 10.90 23.15
C GLN A 480 -2.19 11.67 23.97
N ALA A 481 -3.21 12.22 23.29
CA ALA A 481 -4.36 12.79 23.98
C ALA A 481 -5.19 11.69 24.63
N SER A 482 -5.73 11.94 25.83
CA SER A 482 -6.73 11.07 26.44
C SER A 482 -7.97 11.07 25.55
N MET A 483 -8.29 9.94 24.93
CA MET A 483 -9.47 9.82 24.08
C MET A 483 -10.68 9.44 24.94
N ALA A 484 -11.66 10.34 25.07
CA ALA A 484 -13.00 9.95 25.43
C ALA A 484 -13.62 9.08 24.32
N PRO A 485 -14.50 8.12 24.63
CA PRO A 485 -15.17 7.32 23.62
C PRO A 485 -15.85 8.21 22.56
N GLY A 486 -15.54 7.95 21.27
CA GLY A 486 -16.11 8.69 20.13
C GLY A 486 -15.34 9.93 19.66
N VAL A 487 -14.26 10.33 20.33
CA VAL A 487 -13.42 11.44 19.88
C VAL A 487 -12.44 10.98 18.81
N LYS A 488 -12.55 11.55 17.59
CA LYS A 488 -11.56 11.36 16.54
C LYS A 488 -10.43 12.36 16.70
N VAL A 489 -9.20 11.90 16.85
CA VAL A 489 -8.01 12.75 16.79
C VAL A 489 -7.82 13.21 15.34
N ARG A 490 -7.95 14.51 15.09
CA ARG A 490 -7.49 15.11 13.84
C ARG A 490 -6.01 15.39 13.97
N MET A 491 -5.19 14.77 13.13
CA MET A 491 -3.79 15.16 13.02
C MET A 491 -3.73 16.58 12.48
N GLY A 492 -3.33 17.52 13.32
CA GLY A 492 -3.06 18.89 12.91
C GLY A 492 -1.74 18.95 12.16
N THR A 493 -1.69 19.75 11.10
CA THR A 493 -0.47 20.01 10.31
C THR A 493 0.53 20.96 10.97
N LYS A 494 0.28 21.39 12.21
CA LYS A 494 1.19 22.22 13.01
C LYS A 494 1.27 21.64 14.42
N ALA A 495 2.44 21.13 14.77
CA ALA A 495 2.77 20.87 16.17
C ALA A 495 2.85 22.22 16.90
N GLN A 496 1.95 22.48 17.86
CA GLN A 496 2.19 23.51 18.85
C GLN A 496 2.96 22.86 20.00
N PRO A 497 4.05 23.48 20.48
CA PRO A 497 4.73 23.01 21.67
C PRO A 497 3.75 23.14 22.85
N HIS A 498 3.39 22.03 23.46
CA HIS A 498 2.77 22.07 24.78
C HIS A 498 3.88 22.20 25.81
N ALA A 499 3.93 23.35 26.46
CA ALA A 499 4.61 23.49 27.73
C ALA A 499 3.83 22.66 28.74
N GLY A 500 4.50 21.74 29.43
CA GLY A 500 3.95 20.96 30.54
C GLY A 500 5.01 20.22 31.25
#